data_97305190886f0d3f09f92802bc2a34a2
#
_entry.id   97305190886f0d3f09f92802bc2a34a2
#
_cell.length_a   1.000
_cell.length_b   1.000
_cell.length_c   1.000
_cell.angle_alpha   90.00
_cell.angle_beta   90.00
_cell.angle_gamma   90.00
#
_symmetry.space_group_name_H-M   'P 1'
#
loop_
_entity.id
_entity.type
_entity.pdbx_description
1 polymer ?
#
loop_
_entity_poly.entity_id
_entity_poly.type
_entity_poly.pdbx_seq_one_letter_code
_entity_poly.pdbx_strand_id
1 'polypeptide(L)'
;MEKGGIGMGMKILDTDERLKKVPDEFKQIAKDFAEKGFITTSTNSLINWARTGSLHWMTFGLACCAVEMMHASMPRYDLERFGAAPRASPRQSDVMIVAGTLTNKMAPALRKVYDQMPEPRYVISMGSCANGGGYYHYSYSVVRGCDKIVPVDIYVPGCPPSAEALLYGILQLQKKIRREGDINR
;
A
#
# COMPACT_ATOMS: atom_id res chain seq x y z
N MET A 1 3.93 -38.92 3.36
CA MET A 1 3.91 -37.99 4.51
C MET A 1 4.85 -36.85 4.18
N GLU A 2 4.34 -35.84 3.48
CA GLU A 2 5.11 -34.64 3.10
C GLU A 2 4.97 -33.59 4.19
N LYS A 3 6.12 -33.15 4.70
CA LYS A 3 6.20 -32.08 5.70
C LYS A 3 5.99 -30.74 4.99
N GLY A 4 4.81 -30.13 5.15
CA GLY A 4 4.54 -28.77 4.73
C GLY A 4 5.32 -27.76 5.57
N GLY A 5 6.49 -27.35 5.08
CA GLY A 5 7.21 -26.22 5.60
C GLY A 5 6.54 -24.93 5.13
N ILE A 6 6.06 -24.08 6.06
CA ILE A 6 5.65 -22.70 5.79
C ILE A 6 6.93 -21.91 5.54
N GLY A 7 7.48 -22.07 4.36
CA GLY A 7 8.55 -21.22 3.86
C GLY A 7 7.93 -19.92 3.40
N MET A 8 8.23 -18.81 4.07
CA MET A 8 8.05 -17.46 3.54
C MET A 8 9.05 -17.31 2.39
N GLY A 9 8.73 -18.01 1.28
CA GLY A 9 9.56 -18.07 0.08
C GLY A 9 9.55 -16.71 -0.59
N MET A 10 10.58 -15.93 -0.36
CA MET A 10 11.00 -14.93 -1.33
C MET A 10 11.20 -15.69 -2.65
N LYS A 11 10.23 -15.62 -3.58
CA LYS A 11 10.41 -16.16 -4.92
C LYS A 11 11.66 -15.49 -5.48
N ILE A 12 12.74 -16.24 -5.54
CA ILE A 12 13.90 -15.91 -6.36
C ILE A 12 13.32 -15.72 -7.75
N LEU A 13 13.32 -14.46 -8.22
CA LEU A 13 12.84 -14.10 -9.54
C LEU A 13 13.47 -15.05 -10.55
N ASP A 14 12.62 -15.50 -11.47
CA ASP A 14 13.02 -16.28 -12.63
C ASP A 14 14.19 -15.55 -13.33
N THR A 15 15.38 -16.00 -13.02
CA THR A 15 16.64 -15.32 -13.30
C THR A 15 17.03 -15.44 -14.77
N ASP A 16 16.34 -16.32 -15.53
CA ASP A 16 16.81 -16.67 -16.87
C ASP A 16 16.58 -15.62 -17.96
N GLU A 17 15.51 -14.83 -17.88
CA GLU A 17 15.27 -13.82 -18.92
C GLU A 17 16.03 -12.50 -18.70
N ARG A 18 16.25 -12.12 -17.46
CA ARG A 18 17.01 -10.88 -17.15
C ARG A 18 18.51 -11.09 -17.22
N LEU A 19 19.00 -12.28 -16.90
CA LEU A 19 20.42 -12.65 -17.01
C LEU A 19 20.90 -12.72 -18.47
N LYS A 20 20.01 -12.91 -19.44
CA LYS A 20 20.38 -12.88 -20.88
C LYS A 20 20.85 -11.50 -21.37
N LYS A 21 20.53 -10.43 -20.65
CA LYS A 21 20.92 -9.04 -20.97
C LYS A 21 22.14 -8.52 -20.20
N VAL A 22 22.70 -9.35 -19.31
CA VAL A 22 23.85 -8.95 -18.48
C VAL A 22 25.13 -9.45 -19.14
N PRO A 23 26.21 -8.64 -19.23
CA PRO A 23 27.53 -9.05 -19.74
C PRO A 23 28.03 -10.30 -19.00
N ASP A 24 28.71 -11.19 -19.71
CA ASP A 24 29.11 -12.50 -19.17
C ASP A 24 30.07 -12.43 -17.99
N GLU A 25 30.86 -11.35 -17.90
CA GLU A 25 31.72 -11.04 -16.74
C GLU A 25 30.92 -10.88 -15.45
N PHE A 26 29.77 -10.19 -15.51
CA PHE A 26 28.89 -10.04 -14.34
C PHE A 26 28.16 -11.34 -13.98
N LYS A 27 27.89 -12.23 -14.95
CA LYS A 27 27.30 -13.55 -14.68
C LYS A 27 28.28 -14.46 -13.92
N GLN A 28 29.58 -14.36 -14.23
CA GLN A 28 30.62 -15.10 -13.53
C GLN A 28 30.75 -14.64 -12.09
N ILE A 29 30.83 -13.31 -11.89
CA ILE A 29 30.88 -12.68 -10.56
C ILE A 29 29.64 -13.07 -9.74
N ALA A 30 28.43 -13.05 -10.33
CA ALA A 30 27.21 -13.42 -9.64
C ALA A 30 27.19 -14.91 -9.22
N LYS A 31 27.77 -15.82 -10.04
CA LYS A 31 27.93 -17.24 -9.68
C LYS A 31 28.91 -17.43 -8.53
N ASP A 32 30.05 -16.76 -8.57
CA ASP A 32 31.07 -16.83 -7.51
C ASP A 32 30.54 -16.30 -6.19
N PHE A 33 29.70 -15.25 -6.23
CA PHE A 33 29.02 -14.74 -5.03
C PHE A 33 27.93 -15.69 -4.51
N ALA A 34 27.19 -16.36 -5.40
CA ALA A 34 26.17 -17.34 -5.03
C ALA A 34 26.80 -18.57 -4.34
N GLU A 35 27.94 -19.04 -4.83
CA GLU A 35 28.69 -20.15 -4.22
C GLU A 35 29.27 -19.75 -2.84
N LYS A 36 29.60 -18.49 -2.63
CA LYS A 36 30.10 -17.96 -1.34
C LYS A 36 28.99 -17.63 -0.33
N GLY A 37 27.73 -17.92 -0.63
CA GLY A 37 26.60 -17.72 0.28
C GLY A 37 26.06 -16.29 0.34
N PHE A 38 26.37 -15.42 -0.63
CA PHE A 38 25.79 -14.08 -0.76
C PHE A 38 24.49 -14.11 -1.58
N ILE A 39 23.47 -13.42 -1.09
CA ILE A 39 22.21 -13.25 -1.83
C ILE A 39 22.32 -12.01 -2.70
N THR A 40 22.32 -12.16 -4.01
CA THR A 40 22.22 -11.03 -4.94
C THR A 40 20.76 -10.71 -5.22
N THR A 41 20.37 -9.45 -5.03
CA THR A 41 19.03 -8.96 -5.36
C THR A 41 19.13 -7.73 -6.25
N SER A 42 18.09 -7.48 -7.05
CA SER A 42 18.03 -6.24 -7.82
C SER A 42 17.82 -5.03 -6.88
N THR A 43 18.37 -3.89 -7.21
CA THR A 43 18.19 -2.64 -6.46
C THR A 43 16.71 -2.27 -6.31
N ASN A 44 15.89 -2.50 -7.34
CA ASN A 44 14.43 -2.30 -7.29
C ASN A 44 13.77 -3.19 -6.23
N SER A 45 14.15 -4.46 -6.15
CA SER A 45 13.60 -5.39 -5.15
C SER A 45 13.96 -4.98 -3.74
N LEU A 46 15.19 -4.49 -3.52
CA LEU A 46 15.64 -4.01 -2.23
C LEU A 46 14.88 -2.74 -1.81
N ILE A 47 14.72 -1.78 -2.71
CA ILE A 47 13.98 -0.54 -2.46
C ILE A 47 12.50 -0.86 -2.18
N ASN A 48 11.88 -1.72 -2.96
CA ASN A 48 10.48 -2.11 -2.74
C ASN A 48 10.28 -2.89 -1.44
N TRP A 49 11.25 -3.71 -1.05
CA TRP A 49 11.26 -4.36 0.25
C TRP A 49 11.32 -3.32 1.39
N ALA A 50 12.22 -2.34 1.30
CA ALA A 50 12.33 -1.26 2.27
C ALA A 50 11.03 -0.41 2.33
N ARG A 51 10.47 -0.03 1.19
CA ARG A 51 9.20 0.71 1.11
C ARG A 51 8.04 -0.04 1.76
N THR A 52 7.92 -1.35 1.53
CA THR A 52 6.84 -2.15 2.12
C THR A 52 6.98 -2.35 3.62
N GLY A 53 8.20 -2.29 4.17
CA GLY A 53 8.47 -2.38 5.61
C GLY A 53 8.35 -1.04 6.35
N SER A 54 8.18 0.07 5.63
CA SER A 54 8.10 1.43 6.20
C SER A 54 7.04 2.25 5.47
N LEU A 55 5.77 1.84 5.60
CA LEU A 55 4.62 2.57 5.07
C LEU A 55 4.08 3.55 6.11
N HIS A 56 4.14 4.83 5.81
CA HIS A 56 3.50 5.85 6.64
C HIS A 56 2.15 6.23 6.02
N TRP A 57 1.07 5.94 6.75
CA TRP A 57 -0.26 6.24 6.27
C TRP A 57 -0.84 7.50 6.89
N MET A 58 -1.44 8.33 6.05
CA MET A 58 -2.08 9.55 6.48
C MET A 58 -3.46 9.29 7.04
N THR A 59 -3.74 9.86 8.22
CA THR A 59 -5.03 9.80 8.89
C THR A 59 -6.02 10.78 8.27
N PHE A 60 -6.65 10.42 7.15
CA PHE A 60 -7.70 11.23 6.53
C PHE A 60 -9.09 10.68 6.89
N GLY A 61 -9.45 10.82 8.17
CA GLY A 61 -10.72 10.36 8.70
C GLY A 61 -11.84 11.36 8.45
N LEU A 62 -12.90 10.95 7.77
CA LEU A 62 -14.04 11.78 7.40
C LEU A 62 -15.33 11.42 8.14
N ALA A 63 -15.52 10.15 8.50
CA ALA A 63 -16.73 9.62 9.13
C ALA A 63 -16.44 8.34 9.93
N CYS A 64 -17.44 7.46 10.08
CA CYS A 64 -17.37 6.24 10.89
C CYS A 64 -16.22 5.29 10.51
N CYS A 65 -15.80 5.22 9.25
CA CYS A 65 -14.64 4.43 8.85
C CYS A 65 -13.34 4.86 9.55
N ALA A 66 -13.24 6.12 9.97
CA ALA A 66 -12.10 6.61 10.73
C ALA A 66 -11.94 5.90 12.09
N VAL A 67 -13.03 5.49 12.71
CA VAL A 67 -13.01 4.75 13.99
C VAL A 67 -12.37 3.35 13.78
N GLU A 68 -12.77 2.66 12.71
CA GLU A 68 -12.17 1.37 12.37
C GLU A 68 -10.70 1.51 11.91
N MET A 69 -10.36 2.61 11.26
CA MET A 69 -8.97 2.94 10.93
C MET A 69 -8.14 3.15 12.19
N MET A 70 -8.66 3.84 13.21
CA MET A 70 -8.01 3.97 14.51
C MET A 70 -7.91 2.61 15.22
N HIS A 71 -8.98 1.80 15.17
CA HIS A 71 -9.01 0.47 15.77
C HIS A 71 -7.90 -0.45 15.17
N ALA A 72 -7.65 -0.35 13.87
CA ALA A 72 -6.61 -1.12 13.21
C ALA A 72 -5.18 -0.79 13.71
N SER A 73 -4.95 0.43 14.22
CA SER A 73 -3.67 0.82 14.83
C SER A 73 -3.58 0.55 16.34
N MET A 74 -4.69 0.14 16.98
CA MET A 74 -4.71 -0.21 18.39
C MET A 74 -4.04 -1.57 18.68
N PRO A 75 -3.72 -1.89 19.97
CA PRO A 75 -2.92 -3.06 20.34
C PRO A 75 -3.43 -4.40 19.85
N ARG A 76 -4.75 -4.54 19.59
CA ARG A 76 -5.32 -5.81 19.11
C ARG A 76 -4.83 -6.19 17.72
N TYR A 77 -4.69 -5.22 16.81
CA TYR A 77 -4.29 -5.45 15.42
C TYR A 77 -2.88 -4.99 15.14
N ASP A 78 -2.46 -3.91 15.78
CA ASP A 78 -1.10 -3.39 15.78
C ASP A 78 -0.49 -3.32 14.37
N LEU A 79 -0.97 -2.38 13.56
CA LEU A 79 -0.47 -2.17 12.20
C LEU A 79 1.02 -1.85 12.14
N GLU A 80 1.61 -1.31 13.22
CA GLU A 80 3.02 -0.95 13.26
C GLU A 80 3.93 -2.18 13.11
N ARG A 81 3.53 -3.34 13.65
CA ARG A 81 4.27 -4.60 13.45
C ARG A 81 4.33 -5.06 11.99
N PHE A 82 3.43 -4.57 11.13
CA PHE A 82 3.45 -4.81 9.69
C PHE A 82 4.20 -3.73 8.92
N GLY A 83 4.85 -2.81 9.62
CA GLY A 83 5.59 -1.71 9.02
C GLY A 83 4.71 -0.56 8.54
N ALA A 84 3.50 -0.41 9.10
CA ALA A 84 2.58 0.65 8.73
C ALA A 84 2.25 1.53 9.94
N ALA A 85 2.77 2.76 9.99
CA ALA A 85 2.60 3.69 11.09
C ALA A 85 1.78 4.92 10.68
N PRO A 86 0.90 5.47 11.58
CA PRO A 86 0.12 6.66 11.29
C PRO A 86 0.98 7.93 11.28
N ARG A 87 0.67 8.84 10.37
CA ARG A 87 1.23 10.19 10.32
C ARG A 87 0.13 11.22 10.09
N ALA A 88 0.21 12.35 10.79
CA ALA A 88 -0.76 13.43 10.65
C ALA A 88 -0.43 14.37 9.47
N SER A 89 0.84 14.44 9.08
CA SER A 89 1.29 15.33 8.00
C SER A 89 1.31 14.62 6.65
N PRO A 90 0.72 15.20 5.59
CA PRO A 90 0.79 14.64 4.25
C PRO A 90 2.22 14.55 3.71
N ARG A 91 3.11 15.45 4.10
CA ARG A 91 4.51 15.46 3.68
C ARG A 91 5.36 14.34 4.27
N GLN A 92 4.86 13.66 5.30
CA GLN A 92 5.50 12.54 5.98
C GLN A 92 4.77 11.22 5.73
N SER A 93 3.84 11.20 4.78
CA SER A 93 2.99 10.03 4.52
C SER A 93 3.15 9.54 3.09
N ASP A 94 3.21 8.23 2.93
CA ASP A 94 3.34 7.55 1.64
C ASP A 94 1.98 7.03 1.13
N VAL A 95 1.07 6.76 2.06
CA VAL A 95 -0.26 6.20 1.79
C VAL A 95 -1.34 7.13 2.35
N MET A 96 -2.34 7.47 1.55
CA MET A 96 -3.55 8.14 2.00
C MET A 96 -4.67 7.12 2.19
N ILE A 97 -5.26 7.06 3.37
CA ILE A 97 -6.47 6.27 3.62
C ILE A 97 -7.66 7.21 3.68
N VAL A 98 -8.52 7.18 2.66
CA VAL A 98 -9.75 7.95 2.63
C VAL A 98 -10.82 7.17 3.38
N ALA A 99 -11.05 7.53 4.65
CA ALA A 99 -11.89 6.78 5.57
C ALA A 99 -13.20 7.52 5.88
N GLY A 100 -14.19 7.36 5.02
CA GLY A 100 -15.54 7.91 5.23
C GLY A 100 -16.13 8.61 4.03
N THR A 101 -17.23 9.35 4.29
CA THR A 101 -18.00 10.04 3.26
C THR A 101 -17.27 11.28 2.76
N LEU A 102 -16.98 11.32 1.47
CA LEU A 102 -16.40 12.50 0.83
C LEU A 102 -17.50 13.44 0.36
N THR A 103 -17.54 14.64 0.92
CA THR A 103 -18.48 15.67 0.49
C THR A 103 -17.87 16.57 -0.60
N ASN A 104 -18.75 17.23 -1.37
CA ASN A 104 -18.31 18.18 -2.41
C ASN A 104 -17.47 19.34 -1.84
N LYS A 105 -17.77 19.77 -0.62
CA LYS A 105 -16.97 20.80 0.08
C LYS A 105 -15.59 20.30 0.50
N MET A 106 -15.47 19.01 0.83
CA MET A 106 -14.21 18.40 1.28
C MET A 106 -13.34 17.92 0.11
N ALA A 107 -13.90 17.68 -1.07
CA ALA A 107 -13.19 17.20 -2.23
C ALA A 107 -11.96 18.06 -2.63
N PRO A 108 -12.04 19.41 -2.66
CA PRO A 108 -10.87 20.25 -2.92
C PRO A 108 -9.77 20.09 -1.87
N ALA A 109 -10.14 19.91 -0.59
CA ALA A 109 -9.20 19.68 0.50
C ALA A 109 -8.50 18.33 0.34
N LEU A 110 -9.23 17.26 -0.01
CA LEU A 110 -8.68 15.95 -0.31
C LEU A 110 -7.63 16.04 -1.42
N ARG A 111 -7.96 16.69 -2.52
CA ARG A 111 -7.05 16.88 -3.65
C ARG A 111 -5.78 17.65 -3.23
N LYS A 112 -5.94 18.75 -2.50
CA LYS A 112 -4.83 19.56 -2.02
C LYS A 112 -3.89 18.77 -1.11
N VAL A 113 -4.45 17.95 -0.22
CA VAL A 113 -3.67 17.09 0.68
C VAL A 113 -2.93 16.02 -0.10
N TYR A 114 -3.59 15.39 -1.09
CA TYR A 114 -2.96 14.40 -1.97
C TYR A 114 -1.77 15.00 -2.74
N ASP A 115 -1.91 16.22 -3.25
CA ASP A 115 -0.84 16.90 -3.99
C ASP A 115 0.35 17.29 -3.10
N GLN A 116 0.16 17.38 -1.77
CA GLN A 116 1.21 17.64 -0.80
C GLN A 116 1.99 16.39 -0.39
N MET A 117 1.52 15.21 -0.73
CA MET A 117 2.23 13.97 -0.43
C MET A 117 3.43 13.79 -1.37
N PRO A 118 4.59 13.33 -0.85
CA PRO A 118 5.74 13.01 -1.69
C PRO A 118 5.46 11.80 -2.58
N GLU A 119 6.14 11.69 -3.70
CA GLU A 119 6.13 10.48 -4.52
C GLU A 119 7.22 9.50 -4.04
N PRO A 120 6.96 8.19 -4.09
CA PRO A 120 5.75 7.52 -4.54
C PRO A 120 4.61 7.55 -3.51
N ARG A 121 3.39 7.85 -3.96
CA ARG A 121 2.20 7.98 -3.12
C ARG A 121 1.11 7.00 -3.55
N TYR A 122 0.39 6.47 -2.57
CA TYR A 122 -0.65 5.46 -2.77
C TYR A 122 -1.93 5.87 -2.09
N VAL A 123 -3.07 5.43 -2.59
CA VAL A 123 -4.38 5.74 -2.03
C VAL A 123 -5.18 4.48 -1.77
N ILE A 124 -5.68 4.33 -0.55
CA ILE A 124 -6.65 3.31 -0.16
C ILE A 124 -8.00 3.98 0.04
N SER A 125 -9.00 3.55 -0.70
CA SER A 125 -10.40 3.94 -0.51
C SER A 125 -11.05 2.98 0.48
N MET A 126 -11.39 3.48 1.68
CA MET A 126 -11.94 2.68 2.76
C MET A 126 -13.44 2.91 2.93
N GLY A 127 -14.19 1.85 2.75
CA GLY A 127 -15.64 1.81 2.98
C GLY A 127 -16.48 2.25 1.79
N SER A 128 -17.74 1.87 1.80
CA SER A 128 -18.68 2.08 0.69
C SER A 128 -18.86 3.55 0.34
N CYS A 129 -18.79 4.45 1.31
CA CYS A 129 -18.93 5.89 1.07
C CYS A 129 -17.78 6.44 0.24
N ALA A 130 -16.53 6.10 0.57
CA ALA A 130 -15.36 6.52 -0.20
C ALA A 130 -15.31 5.82 -1.57
N ASN A 131 -15.74 4.55 -1.65
CA ASN A 131 -15.70 3.76 -2.88
C ASN A 131 -16.68 4.26 -3.94
N GLY A 132 -17.90 4.66 -3.53
CA GLY A 132 -18.94 5.03 -4.49
C GLY A 132 -20.09 5.86 -3.95
N GLY A 133 -19.91 6.52 -2.80
CA GLY A 133 -20.95 7.28 -2.13
C GLY A 133 -21.77 6.45 -1.11
N GLY A 134 -21.76 5.11 -1.22
CA GLY A 134 -22.39 4.20 -0.28
C GLY A 134 -23.86 4.49 -0.02
N TYR A 135 -24.24 4.54 1.26
CA TYR A 135 -25.59 4.86 1.70
C TYR A 135 -26.08 6.25 1.24
N TYR A 136 -25.13 7.19 1.03
CA TYR A 136 -25.41 8.58 0.62
C TYR A 136 -25.21 8.84 -0.88
N HIS A 137 -25.22 7.80 -1.70
CA HIS A 137 -24.93 7.88 -3.13
C HIS A 137 -25.78 8.92 -3.87
N TYR A 138 -27.06 9.03 -3.51
CA TYR A 138 -27.99 9.98 -4.16
C TYR A 138 -28.07 11.35 -3.48
N SER A 139 -27.24 11.60 -2.46
CA SER A 139 -27.17 12.91 -1.82
C SER A 139 -26.56 13.95 -2.76
N TYR A 140 -27.11 15.14 -2.79
CA TYR A 140 -26.58 16.28 -3.56
C TYR A 140 -25.21 16.76 -3.06
N SER A 141 -24.85 16.50 -1.82
CA SER A 141 -23.65 16.98 -1.17
C SER A 141 -22.45 16.02 -1.21
N VAL A 142 -22.65 14.78 -1.68
CA VAL A 142 -21.66 13.71 -1.59
C VAL A 142 -21.05 13.41 -2.97
N VAL A 143 -19.74 13.26 -2.99
CA VAL A 143 -19.00 12.79 -4.18
C VAL A 143 -19.17 11.28 -4.30
N ARG A 144 -19.59 10.81 -5.47
CA ARG A 144 -19.86 9.39 -5.75
C ARG A 144 -18.57 8.64 -6.09
N GLY A 145 -17.71 8.49 -5.08
CA GLY A 145 -16.41 7.86 -5.19
C GLY A 145 -15.24 8.84 -5.14
N CYS A 146 -14.24 8.55 -4.30
CA CYS A 146 -13.03 9.38 -4.18
C CYS A 146 -12.10 9.21 -5.39
N ASP A 147 -12.27 8.16 -6.18
CA ASP A 147 -11.57 7.91 -7.44
C ASP A 147 -11.79 9.00 -8.51
N LYS A 148 -12.86 9.77 -8.38
CA LYS A 148 -13.11 10.95 -9.23
C LYS A 148 -12.20 12.14 -8.92
N ILE A 149 -11.58 12.14 -7.75
CA ILE A 149 -10.73 13.24 -7.27
C ILE A 149 -9.25 12.83 -7.25
N VAL A 150 -8.96 11.61 -6.77
CA VAL A 150 -7.59 11.08 -6.64
C VAL A 150 -7.53 9.66 -7.18
N PRO A 151 -6.41 9.22 -7.77
CA PRO A 151 -6.27 7.84 -8.22
C PRO A 151 -6.25 6.89 -7.01
N VAL A 152 -7.03 5.80 -7.09
CA VAL A 152 -7.16 4.81 -6.01
C VAL A 152 -6.41 3.54 -6.40
N ASP A 153 -5.57 3.05 -5.49
CA ASP A 153 -4.80 1.82 -5.67
C ASP A 153 -5.53 0.59 -5.15
N ILE A 154 -6.18 0.71 -3.99
CA ILE A 154 -6.88 -0.39 -3.31
C ILE A 154 -8.24 0.10 -2.81
N TYR A 155 -9.27 -0.73 -3.02
CA TYR A 155 -10.61 -0.52 -2.49
C TYR A 155 -10.89 -1.52 -1.37
N VAL A 156 -11.33 -1.02 -0.22
CA VAL A 156 -11.75 -1.83 0.93
C VAL A 156 -13.26 -1.71 1.10
N PRO A 157 -14.05 -2.75 0.80
CA PRO A 157 -15.49 -2.72 0.93
C PRO A 157 -15.95 -2.87 2.38
N GLY A 158 -17.11 -2.30 2.69
CA GLY A 158 -17.75 -2.39 4.01
C GLY A 158 -18.42 -1.07 4.42
N CYS A 159 -19.27 -1.11 5.47
CA CYS A 159 -19.94 0.10 5.98
C CYS A 159 -20.17 0.03 7.50
N PRO A 160 -19.14 0.33 8.30
CA PRO A 160 -17.71 0.40 7.97
C PRO A 160 -17.10 -0.98 7.71
N PRO A 161 -16.00 -1.08 6.98
CA PRO A 161 -15.22 -2.32 6.93
C PRO A 161 -14.59 -2.58 8.30
N SER A 162 -14.42 -3.86 8.66
CA SER A 162 -13.73 -4.23 9.89
C SER A 162 -12.24 -3.86 9.83
N ALA A 163 -11.61 -3.76 11.00
CA ALA A 163 -10.17 -3.50 11.09
C ALA A 163 -9.34 -4.56 10.35
N GLU A 164 -9.80 -5.84 10.35
CA GLU A 164 -9.16 -6.92 9.60
C GLU A 164 -9.25 -6.70 8.08
N ALA A 165 -10.38 -6.18 7.59
CA ALA A 165 -10.54 -5.88 6.17
C ALA A 165 -9.59 -4.75 5.74
N LEU A 166 -9.39 -3.73 6.57
CA LEU A 166 -8.40 -2.68 6.33
C LEU A 166 -6.98 -3.24 6.37
N LEU A 167 -6.65 -4.06 7.36
CA LEU A 167 -5.36 -4.75 7.46
C LEU A 167 -5.07 -5.54 6.18
N TYR A 168 -6.05 -6.31 5.71
CA TYR A 168 -5.94 -7.05 4.47
C TYR A 168 -5.70 -6.12 3.26
N GLY A 169 -6.38 -4.98 3.21
CA GLY A 169 -6.17 -3.95 2.19
C GLY A 169 -4.73 -3.42 2.17
N ILE A 170 -4.15 -3.14 3.34
CA ILE A 170 -2.75 -2.72 3.48
C ILE A 170 -1.79 -3.82 3.01
N LEU A 171 -2.03 -5.09 3.39
CA LEU A 171 -1.24 -6.21 2.91
C LEU A 171 -1.31 -6.40 1.39
N GLN A 172 -2.47 -6.14 0.77
CA GLN A 172 -2.61 -6.14 -0.69
C GLN A 172 -1.84 -4.98 -1.32
N LEU A 173 -1.84 -3.79 -0.71
CA LEU A 173 -1.02 -2.67 -1.18
C LEU A 173 0.47 -3.02 -1.12
N GLN A 174 0.95 -3.63 -0.03
CA GLN A 174 2.33 -4.10 0.08
C GLN A 174 2.69 -5.11 -1.03
N LYS A 175 1.79 -6.05 -1.34
CA LYS A 175 1.97 -6.99 -2.46
C LYS A 175 2.03 -6.27 -3.81
N LYS A 176 1.19 -5.25 -4.02
CA LYS A 176 1.18 -4.41 -5.22
C LYS A 176 2.52 -3.69 -5.37
N ILE A 177 3.03 -3.04 -4.32
CA ILE A 177 4.31 -2.33 -4.33
C ILE A 177 5.47 -3.29 -4.68
N ARG A 178 5.49 -4.49 -4.08
CA ARG A 178 6.54 -5.50 -4.37
C ARG A 178 6.52 -5.97 -5.81
N ARG A 179 5.33 -6.06 -6.43
CA ARG A 179 5.16 -6.58 -7.78
C ARG A 179 5.33 -5.52 -8.86
N GLU A 180 4.79 -4.33 -8.63
CA GLU A 180 4.64 -3.27 -9.64
C GLU A 180 5.53 -2.05 -9.35
N GLY A 181 6.17 -2.00 -8.18
CA GLY A 181 6.97 -0.86 -7.77
C GLY A 181 8.18 -0.68 -8.67
N ASP A 182 8.17 0.38 -9.48
CA ASP A 182 9.33 0.91 -10.16
C ASP A 182 9.95 2.04 -9.33
N ILE A 183 11.26 2.24 -9.45
CA ILE A 183 11.98 3.34 -8.76
C ILE A 183 11.43 4.69 -9.19
N ASN A 184 10.96 4.79 -10.42
CA ASN A 184 10.53 6.04 -11.06
C ASN A 184 9.03 6.34 -10.93
N ARG A 185 8.31 5.66 -10.04
CA ARG A 185 6.88 5.97 -9.81
C ARG A 185 6.73 7.01 -8.72
#